data_a2eb91d5c1c0877c9d459a9a64003fa3
#
_entry.id   a2eb91d5c1c0877c9d459a9a64003fa3
#
_cell.length_a   1.000
_cell.length_b   1.000
_cell.length_c   1.000
_cell.angle_alpha   90.00
_cell.angle_beta   90.00
_cell.angle_gamma   90.00
#
_symmetry.space_group_name_H-M   'P 1'
#
loop_
_entity.id
_entity.type
_entity.pdbx_description
1 polymer ?
#
loop_
_entity_poly.entity_id
_entity_poly.type
_entity_poly.pdbx_seq_one_letter_code
_entity_poly.pdbx_strand_id
1 'polypeptide(L)'
;CGIAMGTRFMMTQESPVPGETKKAYISAEVDEIKITKKFDGLSHRLIFNKYIKKIDRSNPISLFLMSVTSAWKYKQITKASFGDLLKSFFAMLKGDDLTISQSIMSANSPAIIQKAMVEGSPHEGAMPSGQVAGIIKNLPSCKELIDQIMEEFCIAAENFKKIEEKS
;
A
#
# COMPACT_ATOMS: atom_id res chain seq x y z
N CYS A 1 -26.19 1.49 3.73
CA CYS A 1 -24.89 1.82 4.35
C CYS A 1 -24.07 0.56 4.48
N GLY A 2 -22.76 0.66 4.42
CA GLY A 2 -21.83 -0.45 4.54
C GLY A 2 -20.42 0.03 4.90
N ILE A 3 -19.51 -0.93 5.06
CA ILE A 3 -18.11 -0.67 5.38
C ILE A 3 -17.21 -1.25 4.29
N ALA A 4 -16.06 -0.63 4.06
CA ALA A 4 -15.04 -1.11 3.13
C ALA A 4 -13.78 -1.50 3.90
N MET A 5 -13.36 -2.77 3.76
CA MET A 5 -12.22 -3.32 4.48
C MET A 5 -11.24 -3.97 3.51
N GLY A 6 -10.29 -3.22 2.95
CA GLY A 6 -9.25 -3.77 2.09
C GLY A 6 -8.15 -4.51 2.87
N THR A 7 -7.38 -3.75 3.66
CA THR A 7 -6.20 -4.28 4.38
C THR A 7 -6.57 -5.41 5.35
N ARG A 8 -7.71 -5.36 6.02
CA ARG A 8 -8.11 -6.40 6.96
C ARG A 8 -8.36 -7.74 6.27
N PHE A 9 -9.07 -7.75 5.12
CA PHE A 9 -9.27 -8.98 4.35
C PHE A 9 -8.00 -9.45 3.63
N MET A 10 -7.14 -8.52 3.21
CA MET A 10 -5.82 -8.87 2.71
C MET A 10 -4.98 -9.62 3.76
N MET A 11 -5.21 -9.35 5.04
CA MET A 11 -4.56 -9.97 6.18
C MET A 11 -5.38 -11.17 6.73
N THR A 12 -5.78 -12.07 5.85
CA THR A 12 -6.40 -13.35 6.17
C THR A 12 -5.54 -14.51 5.67
N GLN A 13 -5.85 -15.73 6.11
CA GLN A 13 -5.11 -16.94 5.71
C GLN A 13 -5.24 -17.19 4.21
N GLU A 14 -6.45 -17.00 3.66
CA GLU A 14 -6.80 -17.28 2.25
C GLU A 14 -6.24 -16.23 1.28
N SER A 15 -5.84 -15.08 1.76
CA SER A 15 -5.27 -14.05 0.91
C SER A 15 -4.00 -14.55 0.20
N PRO A 16 -3.84 -14.30 -1.13
CA PRO A 16 -2.67 -14.74 -1.90
C PRO A 16 -1.39 -13.93 -1.59
N VAL A 17 -1.46 -12.94 -0.73
CA VAL A 17 -0.29 -12.14 -0.33
C VAL A 17 0.76 -13.05 0.33
N PRO A 18 2.04 -12.97 -0.07
CA PRO A 18 3.11 -13.79 0.47
C PRO A 18 3.27 -13.68 1.99
N GLY A 19 3.65 -14.77 2.63
CA GLY A 19 3.80 -14.84 4.09
C GLY A 19 4.76 -13.82 4.66
N GLU A 20 5.88 -13.53 3.98
CA GLU A 20 6.86 -12.52 4.41
C GLU A 20 6.24 -11.11 4.41
N THR A 21 5.41 -10.81 3.42
CA THR A 21 4.69 -9.55 3.35
C THR A 21 3.63 -9.46 4.46
N LYS A 22 2.87 -10.54 4.70
CA LYS A 22 1.92 -10.60 5.83
C LYS A 22 2.62 -10.39 7.17
N LYS A 23 3.79 -11.01 7.39
CA LYS A 23 4.61 -10.78 8.60
C LYS A 23 5.01 -9.31 8.75
N ALA A 24 5.42 -8.67 7.67
CA ALA A 24 5.78 -7.25 7.69
C ALA A 24 4.59 -6.35 8.04
N TYR A 25 3.36 -6.67 7.60
CA TYR A 25 2.15 -5.96 8.03
C TYR A 25 1.86 -6.16 9.52
N ILE A 26 1.96 -7.39 10.04
CA ILE A 26 1.73 -7.69 11.46
C ILE A 26 2.74 -6.97 12.37
N SER A 27 3.98 -6.86 11.93
CA SER A 27 5.05 -6.18 12.68
C SER A 27 5.01 -4.66 12.57
N ALA A 28 4.23 -4.10 11.63
CA ALA A 28 4.13 -2.66 11.48
C ALA A 28 3.41 -2.02 12.66
N GLU A 29 3.94 -0.89 13.13
CA GLU A 29 3.34 -0.08 14.18
C GLU A 29 2.53 1.09 13.57
N VAL A 30 1.62 1.65 14.37
CA VAL A 30 0.70 2.70 13.92
C VAL A 30 1.45 3.94 13.41
N ASP A 31 2.56 4.30 14.04
CA ASP A 31 3.40 5.44 13.67
C ASP A 31 4.22 5.21 12.40
N GLU A 32 4.36 3.97 11.97
CA GLU A 32 5.00 3.62 10.69
C GLU A 32 4.04 3.74 9.49
N ILE A 33 2.74 3.95 9.71
CA ILE A 33 1.75 4.09 8.65
C ILE A 33 1.54 5.56 8.35
N LYS A 34 2.08 6.02 7.23
CA LYS A 34 2.09 7.44 6.87
C LYS A 34 1.58 7.67 5.46
N ILE A 35 1.07 8.89 5.25
CA ILE A 35 0.72 9.37 3.92
C ILE A 35 1.94 10.10 3.35
N THR A 36 2.31 9.75 2.13
CA THR A 36 3.39 10.44 1.42
C THR A 36 3.04 10.67 -0.04
N LYS A 37 3.49 11.79 -0.59
CA LYS A 37 3.47 12.10 -2.03
C LYS A 37 4.84 11.87 -2.68
N LYS A 38 5.88 11.57 -1.89
CA LYS A 38 7.25 11.43 -2.39
C LYS A 38 7.46 10.16 -3.21
N PHE A 39 6.56 9.18 -3.09
CA PHE A 39 6.66 7.92 -3.79
C PHE A 39 6.44 8.09 -5.31
N ASP A 40 5.35 8.75 -5.71
CA ASP A 40 4.98 8.94 -7.13
C ASP A 40 4.22 10.23 -7.41
N GLY A 41 4.18 11.15 -6.45
CA GLY A 41 3.47 12.42 -6.55
C GLY A 41 2.02 12.36 -6.07
N LEU A 42 1.43 11.17 -5.97
CA LEU A 42 0.08 10.95 -5.46
C LEU A 42 0.08 10.68 -3.95
N SER A 43 -1.02 11.00 -3.28
CA SER A 43 -1.17 10.75 -1.85
C SER A 43 -1.42 9.26 -1.59
N HIS A 44 -0.38 8.53 -1.22
CA HIS A 44 -0.48 7.13 -0.81
C HIS A 44 -0.27 6.95 0.68
N ARG A 45 -1.13 6.14 1.31
CA ARG A 45 -0.85 5.63 2.65
C ARG A 45 -0.05 4.34 2.50
N LEU A 46 1.16 4.34 3.07
CA LEU A 46 2.14 3.25 2.95
C LEU A 46 2.70 2.91 4.32
N ILE A 47 3.13 1.66 4.49
CA ILE A 47 4.03 1.30 5.59
C ILE A 47 5.42 1.85 5.28
N PHE A 48 5.97 2.62 6.20
CA PHE A 48 7.30 3.23 6.09
C PHE A 48 8.42 2.20 6.33
N ASN A 49 8.46 1.18 5.46
CA ASN A 49 9.52 0.19 5.41
C ASN A 49 10.87 0.80 4.98
N LYS A 50 11.91 -0.03 4.87
CA LYS A 50 13.25 0.43 4.45
C LYS A 50 13.25 1.15 3.10
N TYR A 51 12.44 0.68 2.14
CA TYR A 51 12.35 1.26 0.81
C TYR A 51 11.73 2.67 0.84
N ILE A 52 10.59 2.83 1.49
CA ILE A 52 9.90 4.13 1.60
C ILE A 52 10.71 5.11 2.45
N LYS A 53 11.33 4.67 3.56
CA LYS A 53 12.25 5.50 4.36
C LYS A 53 13.43 6.02 3.54
N LYS A 54 13.93 5.23 2.57
CA LYS A 54 14.99 5.66 1.65
C LYS A 54 14.49 6.73 0.68
N ILE A 55 13.31 6.56 0.08
CA ILE A 55 12.68 7.56 -0.79
C ILE A 55 12.44 8.86 -0.02
N ASP A 56 11.89 8.76 1.18
CA ASP A 56 11.52 9.93 1.99
C ASP A 56 12.74 10.80 2.39
N ARG A 57 13.90 10.17 2.60
CA ARG A 57 15.17 10.83 2.91
C ARG A 57 15.97 11.26 1.68
N SER A 58 15.57 10.84 0.49
CA SER A 58 16.31 11.14 -0.74
C SER A 58 16.15 12.60 -1.14
N ASN A 59 17.25 13.19 -1.61
CA ASN A 59 17.21 14.47 -2.30
C ASN A 59 16.71 14.32 -3.74
N PRO A 60 16.32 15.40 -4.46
CA PRO A 60 15.76 15.31 -5.83
C PRO A 60 16.65 14.57 -6.83
N ILE A 61 17.96 14.73 -6.74
CA ILE A 61 18.93 14.08 -7.64
C ILE A 61 18.97 12.58 -7.38
N SER A 62 19.05 12.17 -6.12
CA SER A 62 19.02 10.77 -5.72
C SER A 62 17.69 10.10 -6.09
N LEU A 63 16.58 10.82 -5.93
CA LEU A 63 15.26 10.34 -6.32
C LEU A 63 15.17 10.12 -7.84
N PHE A 64 15.72 11.02 -8.64
CA PHE A 64 15.79 10.88 -10.08
C PHE A 64 16.59 9.64 -10.48
N LEU A 65 17.79 9.42 -9.92
CA LEU A 65 18.60 8.24 -10.19
C LEU A 65 17.88 6.95 -9.79
N MET A 66 17.19 6.95 -8.65
CA MET A 66 16.36 5.80 -8.21
C MET A 66 15.21 5.54 -9.19
N SER A 67 14.56 6.57 -9.70
CA SER A 67 13.45 6.43 -10.65
C SER A 67 13.91 5.82 -11.97
N VAL A 68 15.06 6.25 -12.50
CA VAL A 68 15.65 5.71 -13.73
C VAL A 68 16.07 4.25 -13.56
N THR A 69 16.72 3.90 -12.44
CA THR A 69 17.11 2.52 -12.16
C THR A 69 15.90 1.59 -11.96
N SER A 70 14.82 2.09 -11.38
CA SER A 70 13.56 1.37 -11.27
C SER A 70 12.90 1.15 -12.63
N ALA A 71 12.89 2.16 -13.50
CA ALA A 71 12.37 2.06 -14.87
C ALA A 71 13.12 1.01 -15.71
N TRP A 72 14.44 0.94 -15.56
CA TRP A 72 15.25 -0.07 -16.23
C TRP A 72 14.88 -1.50 -15.78
N LYS A 73 14.72 -1.72 -14.48
CA LYS A 73 14.28 -3.01 -13.92
C LYS A 73 12.86 -3.36 -14.39
N TYR A 74 11.96 -2.39 -14.41
CA TYR A 74 10.58 -2.57 -14.86
C TYR A 74 10.51 -3.02 -16.32
N LYS A 75 11.32 -2.42 -17.19
CA LYS A 75 11.42 -2.80 -18.61
C LYS A 75 11.83 -4.27 -18.79
N GLN A 76 12.73 -4.77 -17.95
CA GLN A 76 13.15 -6.18 -18.00
C GLN A 76 12.02 -7.14 -17.59
N ILE A 77 11.16 -6.73 -16.66
CA ILE A 77 10.06 -7.56 -16.13
C ILE A 77 8.86 -7.58 -17.09
N THR A 78 8.47 -6.43 -17.63
CA THR A 78 7.20 -6.28 -18.36
C THR A 78 7.32 -6.48 -19.86
N LYS A 79 8.55 -6.56 -20.41
CA LYS A 79 8.80 -6.55 -21.87
C LYS A 79 8.15 -5.37 -22.61
N ALA A 80 7.77 -4.29 -21.87
CA ALA A 80 7.15 -3.11 -22.43
C ALA A 80 8.04 -2.45 -23.47
N SER A 81 7.46 -1.98 -24.56
CA SER A 81 8.19 -1.23 -25.57
C SER A 81 8.68 0.11 -25.00
N PHE A 82 9.91 0.50 -25.38
CA PHE A 82 10.43 1.81 -25.00
C PHE A 82 9.52 2.96 -25.47
N GLY A 83 8.86 2.77 -26.62
CA GLY A 83 7.89 3.72 -27.16
C GLY A 83 6.64 3.89 -26.28
N ASP A 84 6.14 2.80 -25.70
CA ASP A 84 4.97 2.86 -24.80
C ASP A 84 5.31 3.53 -23.47
N LEU A 85 6.51 3.28 -22.94
CA LEU A 85 7.02 3.96 -21.75
C LEU A 85 7.19 5.47 -21.98
N LEU A 86 7.76 5.86 -23.14
CA LEU A 86 7.88 7.27 -23.50
C LEU A 86 6.52 7.94 -23.69
N LYS A 87 5.57 7.27 -24.34
CA LYS A 87 4.21 7.77 -24.55
C LYS A 87 3.47 8.01 -23.24
N SER A 88 3.56 7.06 -22.33
CA SER A 88 3.01 7.18 -20.97
C SER A 88 3.68 8.31 -20.19
N PHE A 89 4.99 8.44 -20.30
CA PHE A 89 5.75 9.53 -19.68
C PHE A 89 5.33 10.91 -20.19
N PHE A 90 5.22 11.09 -21.52
CA PHE A 90 4.76 12.37 -22.09
C PHE A 90 3.30 12.66 -21.79
N ALA A 91 2.45 11.64 -21.68
CA ALA A 91 1.04 11.82 -21.27
C ALA A 91 0.93 12.32 -19.83
N MET A 92 1.78 11.79 -18.92
CA MET A 92 1.84 12.22 -17.52
C MET A 92 2.40 13.63 -17.35
N LEU A 93 3.38 14.03 -18.14
CA LEU A 93 3.95 15.39 -18.10
C LEU A 93 2.95 16.49 -18.52
N LYS A 94 1.91 16.14 -19.27
CA LYS A 94 0.89 17.09 -19.73
C LYS A 94 -0.20 17.40 -18.72
N GLY A 95 -0.28 16.67 -17.63
CA GLY A 95 -1.46 16.64 -16.79
C GLY A 95 -1.39 17.35 -15.45
N ASP A 96 -0.23 17.48 -14.77
CA ASP A 96 -0.19 17.98 -13.38
C ASP A 96 1.20 18.50 -12.96
N ASP A 97 1.25 19.19 -11.81
CA ASP A 97 2.43 19.75 -11.12
C ASP A 97 3.45 18.69 -10.64
N LEU A 98 3.58 17.56 -11.36
CA LEU A 98 4.50 16.48 -11.00
C LEU A 98 5.91 16.77 -11.51
N THR A 99 6.90 16.52 -10.68
CA THR A 99 8.30 16.51 -11.11
C THR A 99 8.58 15.33 -12.05
N ILE A 100 9.61 15.45 -12.91
CA ILE A 100 10.03 14.37 -13.82
C ILE A 100 10.29 13.06 -13.06
N SER A 101 10.92 13.13 -11.89
CA SER A 101 11.17 11.95 -11.04
C SER A 101 9.88 11.31 -10.56
N GLN A 102 8.89 12.09 -10.17
CA GLN A 102 7.57 11.60 -9.74
C GLN A 102 6.81 10.94 -10.88
N SER A 103 6.85 11.51 -12.08
CA SER A 103 6.22 10.92 -13.27
C SER A 103 6.84 9.56 -13.63
N ILE A 104 8.18 9.43 -13.56
CA ILE A 104 8.85 8.15 -13.78
C ILE A 104 8.51 7.16 -12.66
N MET A 105 8.48 7.60 -11.40
CA MET A 105 8.11 6.75 -10.28
C MET A 105 6.65 6.30 -10.37
N SER A 106 5.73 7.17 -10.77
CA SER A 106 4.33 6.82 -10.98
C SER A 106 4.16 5.73 -12.03
N ALA A 107 4.87 5.82 -13.16
CA ALA A 107 4.87 4.77 -14.17
C ALA A 107 5.42 3.42 -13.63
N ASN A 108 6.32 3.45 -12.67
CA ASN A 108 6.94 2.27 -12.06
C ASN A 108 6.19 1.77 -10.80
N SER A 109 5.27 2.55 -10.25
CA SER A 109 4.52 2.22 -9.02
C SER A 109 3.94 0.82 -9.00
N PRO A 110 3.27 0.33 -10.07
CA PRO A 110 2.72 -1.03 -10.08
C PRO A 110 3.79 -2.10 -9.85
N ALA A 111 4.95 -1.99 -10.48
CA ALA A 111 6.03 -2.97 -10.33
C ALA A 111 6.66 -2.90 -8.93
N ILE A 112 6.79 -1.72 -8.37
CA ILE A 112 7.32 -1.53 -7.01
C ILE A 112 6.35 -2.10 -5.97
N ILE A 113 5.06 -1.94 -6.17
CA ILE A 113 4.02 -2.55 -5.33
C ILE A 113 4.02 -4.08 -5.51
N GLN A 114 4.08 -4.56 -6.76
CA GLN A 114 4.14 -5.98 -7.08
C GLN A 114 5.31 -6.67 -6.36
N LYS A 115 6.46 -6.03 -6.30
CA LYS A 115 7.63 -6.56 -5.62
C LYS A 115 7.39 -6.86 -4.14
N ALA A 116 6.69 -5.98 -3.43
CA ALA A 116 6.32 -6.20 -2.05
C ALA A 116 5.13 -7.15 -1.90
N MET A 117 4.07 -6.96 -2.71
CA MET A 117 2.78 -7.59 -2.48
C MET A 117 2.62 -8.96 -3.15
N VAL A 118 3.38 -9.25 -4.21
CA VAL A 118 3.30 -10.48 -4.99
C VAL A 118 4.58 -11.31 -4.90
N GLU A 119 5.75 -10.65 -4.98
CA GLU A 119 7.05 -11.34 -4.94
C GLU A 119 7.55 -11.60 -3.51
N GLY A 120 6.86 -11.08 -2.50
CA GLY A 120 7.22 -11.32 -1.10
C GLY A 120 8.48 -10.61 -0.61
N SER A 121 8.84 -9.49 -1.23
CA SER A 121 9.99 -8.66 -0.85
C SER A 121 9.56 -7.34 -0.20
N PRO A 122 9.00 -7.36 1.02
CA PRO A 122 8.35 -6.20 1.64
C PRO A 122 9.29 -5.01 1.87
N HIS A 123 10.60 -5.24 1.98
CA HIS A 123 11.58 -4.17 2.22
C HIS A 123 12.20 -3.59 0.94
N GLU A 124 11.86 -4.16 -0.23
CA GLU A 124 12.36 -3.72 -1.54
C GLU A 124 11.28 -3.08 -2.41
N GLY A 125 10.05 -3.04 -1.94
CA GLY A 125 8.91 -2.46 -2.63
C GLY A 125 8.05 -1.59 -1.72
N ALA A 126 6.96 -1.06 -2.30
CA ALA A 126 5.97 -0.28 -1.57
C ALA A 126 4.85 -1.19 -1.04
N MET A 127 4.43 -0.94 0.19
CA MET A 127 3.37 -1.67 0.89
C MET A 127 2.17 -0.75 1.13
N PRO A 128 1.19 -0.70 0.19
CA PRO A 128 -0.02 0.10 0.38
C PRO A 128 -0.83 -0.41 1.56
N SER A 129 -1.31 0.47 2.41
CA SER A 129 -2.04 0.09 3.61
C SER A 129 -3.27 0.94 3.87
N GLY A 130 -4.26 0.35 4.53
CA GLY A 130 -5.32 1.08 5.18
C GLY A 130 -4.83 1.70 6.49
N GLN A 131 -5.64 2.56 7.07
CA GLN A 131 -5.33 3.24 8.33
C GLN A 131 -5.14 2.25 9.49
N VAL A 132 -5.89 1.15 9.47
CA VAL A 132 -5.91 0.13 10.52
C VAL A 132 -4.75 -0.87 10.48
N ALA A 133 -3.84 -0.79 9.49
CA ALA A 133 -2.78 -1.79 9.32
C ALA A 133 -1.93 -1.97 10.59
N GLY A 134 -1.60 -0.90 11.30
CA GLY A 134 -0.77 -0.95 12.51
C GLY A 134 -1.40 -1.64 13.73
N ILE A 135 -2.72 -1.84 13.72
CA ILE A 135 -3.44 -2.53 14.79
C ILE A 135 -3.80 -3.98 14.44
N ILE A 136 -3.57 -4.41 13.19
CA ILE A 136 -3.80 -5.79 12.77
C ILE A 136 -2.62 -6.65 13.24
N LYS A 137 -2.84 -7.53 14.20
CA LYS A 137 -1.78 -8.37 14.80
C LYS A 137 -2.02 -9.87 14.63
N ASN A 138 -3.04 -10.26 13.85
CA ASN A 138 -3.39 -11.66 13.61
C ASN A 138 -3.77 -11.93 12.15
N LEU A 139 -3.81 -13.22 11.78
CA LEU A 139 -4.16 -13.73 10.46
C LEU A 139 -5.30 -14.76 10.62
N PRO A 140 -6.55 -14.33 10.86
CA PRO A 140 -7.68 -15.25 10.90
C PRO A 140 -8.01 -15.76 9.50
N SER A 141 -8.81 -16.82 9.42
CA SER A 141 -9.53 -17.16 8.18
C SER A 141 -10.57 -16.07 7.85
N CYS A 142 -11.00 -16.02 6.60
CA CYS A 142 -12.10 -15.11 6.21
C CYS A 142 -13.37 -15.40 7.01
N LYS A 143 -13.65 -16.66 7.29
CA LYS A 143 -14.82 -17.05 8.09
C LYS A 143 -14.72 -16.52 9.50
N GLU A 144 -13.61 -16.78 10.20
CA GLU A 144 -13.39 -16.29 11.57
C GLU A 144 -13.47 -14.77 11.65
N LEU A 145 -12.92 -14.07 10.65
CA LEU A 145 -12.99 -12.61 10.59
C LEU A 145 -14.44 -12.12 10.48
N ILE A 146 -15.24 -12.73 9.62
CA ILE A 146 -16.65 -12.36 9.44
C ILE A 146 -17.46 -12.66 10.70
N ASP A 147 -17.25 -13.84 11.28
CA ASP A 147 -17.94 -14.25 12.52
C ASP A 147 -17.63 -13.24 13.65
N GLN A 148 -16.36 -12.88 13.83
CA GLN A 148 -15.94 -11.87 14.80
C GLN A 148 -16.60 -10.50 14.57
N ILE A 149 -16.62 -10.02 13.33
CA ILE A 149 -17.25 -8.74 12.98
C ILE A 149 -18.74 -8.75 13.31
N MET A 150 -19.43 -9.85 13.02
CA MET A 150 -20.86 -9.98 13.30
C MET A 150 -21.15 -10.06 14.80
N GLU A 151 -20.31 -10.75 15.56
CA GLU A 151 -20.42 -10.80 17.02
C GLU A 151 -20.22 -9.41 17.65
N GLU A 152 -19.15 -8.71 17.27
CA GLU A 152 -18.87 -7.35 17.73
C GLU A 152 -19.99 -6.37 17.35
N PHE A 153 -20.58 -6.52 16.15
CA PHE A 153 -21.72 -5.74 15.70
C PHE A 153 -22.95 -5.97 16.60
N CYS A 154 -23.28 -7.22 16.92
CA CYS A 154 -24.42 -7.54 17.78
C CYS A 154 -24.25 -6.94 19.17
N ILE A 155 -23.05 -7.07 19.77
CA ILE A 155 -22.74 -6.48 21.08
C ILE A 155 -22.87 -4.95 21.04
N ALA A 156 -22.33 -4.31 20.00
CA ALA A 156 -22.44 -2.86 19.86
C ALA A 156 -23.89 -2.39 19.70
N ALA A 157 -24.68 -3.11 18.90
CA ALA A 157 -26.11 -2.81 18.70
C ALA A 157 -26.93 -2.94 19.99
N GLU A 158 -26.67 -3.98 20.79
CA GLU A 158 -27.31 -4.14 22.09
C GLU A 158 -26.95 -3.03 23.10
N ASN A 159 -25.67 -2.64 23.11
CA ASN A 159 -25.20 -1.55 23.95
C ASN A 159 -25.86 -0.21 23.56
N PHE A 160 -26.04 0.01 22.27
CA PHE A 160 -26.71 1.21 21.75
C PHE A 160 -28.16 1.28 22.18
N LYS A 161 -28.92 0.17 22.09
CA LYS A 161 -30.29 0.10 22.59
C LYS A 161 -30.41 0.44 24.09
N LYS A 162 -29.48 -0.09 24.91
CA LYS A 162 -29.46 0.21 26.37
C LYS A 162 -29.19 1.68 26.68
N ILE A 163 -28.52 2.42 25.79
CA ILE A 163 -28.30 3.86 25.95
C ILE A 163 -29.59 4.63 25.61
N GLU A 164 -30.28 4.25 24.52
CA GLU A 164 -31.57 4.86 24.14
C GLU A 164 -32.64 4.69 25.24
N GLU A 165 -32.72 3.50 25.88
CA GLU A 165 -33.67 3.24 26.94
C GLU A 165 -33.42 4.06 28.24
N LYS A 166 -32.22 4.63 28.38
CA LYS A 166 -31.84 5.45 29.55
C LYS A 166 -31.92 6.95 29.32
N SER A 167 -32.21 7.37 28.07
CA SER A 167 -32.35 8.80 27.68
C SER A 167 -33.79 9.23 27.67
#